data_1a24289076d4c3cb51d1e2a314da4d16
#
_entry.id   1a24289076d4c3cb51d1e2a314da4d16
#
_cell.length_a   1.000
_cell.length_b   1.000
_cell.length_c   1.000
_cell.angle_alpha   90.00
_cell.angle_beta   90.00
_cell.angle_gamma   90.00
#
_symmetry.space_group_name_H-M   'P 1'
#
loop_
_entity.id
_entity.type
_entity.pdbx_description
1 polymer ?
#
loop_
_entity_poly.entity_id
_entity_poly.type
_entity_poly.pdbx_seq_one_letter_code
_entity_poly.pdbx_strand_id
1 'polypeptide(L)'
;MTPSRSPALVALLCLVLAGCPDPEPLCPEGQSRCGVACVDLSSTSAQCGACGVACAAAELCVEGACQCRAGAALCGGVCAVTASDPAHCGGCAGAGGVACAADEVCERGACRAACTLDTSVACGRSCVDLQTDAFHCGACGTVCADARSCHAGVCADDVVAACFNTGQVVGLQAGTDVRGPSAAVGTSPQALAPMQDVLLVLDASMLLRQARLSDYGELPARTPTGLVPNQVRVREPYVYVLNSTSNTLQVLRRDGEPAPAPGPRFPQGIPLVNVGSVNLGANTNPYAFTLEDTAAGPDAYVTLLGNLQTDPSAGGRVARVSLADPAAPAVTATFVLPTGEALQPFPGRSPLPAPAGVTTLGGRVYAALGNLDARDYAPAGPGFLARVEPTTGAVDLLALGPDCLNPFWVLPVQGRLLVSCGGAATYDRDFNLTDVRGTGLVLLEADGRVVASLPLRCASGSSCALPSAGRFALVGPRAYVADNNAGRLFVIEVVGDTLVERKGPGPGAAPPLLVCPRAQGPSLVSDVVALP
;
A
#
# COMPACT_ATOMS: atom_id res chain seq x y z
N MET A 1 -31.33 47.22 -11.38
CA MET A 1 -31.23 47.33 -9.91
C MET A 1 -32.23 46.33 -9.34
N THR A 2 -31.76 45.14 -9.02
CA THR A 2 -32.51 44.07 -8.37
C THR A 2 -32.11 44.05 -6.89
N PRO A 3 -33.03 44.08 -5.91
CA PRO A 3 -32.65 44.09 -4.50
C PRO A 3 -32.16 42.72 -4.06
N SER A 4 -30.90 42.66 -3.55
CA SER A 4 -30.35 41.49 -2.87
C SER A 4 -31.11 41.27 -1.55
N ARG A 5 -31.82 40.15 -1.43
CA ARG A 5 -32.44 39.73 -0.18
C ARG A 5 -31.33 39.16 0.74
N SER A 6 -31.07 39.85 1.84
CA SER A 6 -30.14 39.41 2.88
C SER A 6 -30.61 38.12 3.55
N PRO A 7 -29.73 37.12 3.75
CA PRO A 7 -30.06 35.85 4.44
C PRO A 7 -30.43 36.03 5.93
N ALA A 8 -30.16 37.19 6.51
CA ALA A 8 -30.53 37.51 7.90
C ALA A 8 -32.06 37.65 8.14
N LEU A 9 -32.86 37.92 7.10
CA LEU A 9 -34.30 38.08 7.28
C LEU A 9 -35.05 36.73 7.31
N VAL A 10 -34.47 35.69 6.73
CA VAL A 10 -35.05 34.34 6.75
C VAL A 10 -34.81 33.67 8.10
N ALA A 11 -33.65 33.93 8.72
CA ALA A 11 -33.34 33.42 10.06
C ALA A 11 -34.20 34.02 11.18
N LEU A 12 -34.68 35.27 11.00
CA LEU A 12 -35.53 35.95 12.01
C LEU A 12 -37.00 35.49 11.94
N LEU A 13 -37.45 34.96 10.80
CA LEU A 13 -38.85 34.50 10.65
C LEU A 13 -39.06 33.09 11.20
N CYS A 14 -38.00 32.28 11.29
CA CYS A 14 -38.06 30.92 11.86
C CYS A 14 -38.07 30.90 13.40
N LEU A 15 -37.69 31.98 14.06
CA LEU A 15 -37.66 32.06 15.53
C LEU A 15 -39.06 32.32 16.16
N VAL A 16 -40.10 32.61 15.37
CA VAL A 16 -41.45 32.98 15.88
C VAL A 16 -42.48 31.88 15.64
N LEU A 17 -42.15 30.83 14.88
CA LEU A 17 -43.05 29.68 14.69
C LEU A 17 -42.36 28.43 15.25
N ALA A 18 -42.81 27.99 16.41
CA ALA A 18 -42.40 26.74 17.03
C ALA A 18 -42.57 25.58 16.02
N GLY A 19 -41.45 25.02 15.49
CA GLY A 19 -41.50 23.81 14.69
C GLY A 19 -40.78 23.80 13.35
N CYS A 20 -39.68 24.59 13.13
CA CYS A 20 -38.78 24.23 12.04
C CYS A 20 -37.98 23.00 12.49
N PRO A 21 -38.11 21.84 11.83
CA PRO A 21 -37.17 20.75 12.08
C PRO A 21 -35.76 21.27 11.76
N ASP A 22 -34.78 20.93 12.61
CA ASP A 22 -33.37 21.19 12.31
C ASP A 22 -33.07 20.72 10.88
N PRO A 23 -32.35 21.51 10.07
CA PRO A 23 -32.01 21.07 8.74
C PRO A 23 -31.21 19.76 8.89
N GLU A 24 -31.83 18.67 8.43
CA GLU A 24 -31.20 17.37 8.48
C GLU A 24 -29.81 17.46 7.83
N PRO A 25 -28.75 16.93 8.46
CA PRO A 25 -27.40 16.99 7.92
C PRO A 25 -27.38 16.38 6.51
N LEU A 26 -26.92 17.15 5.53
CA LEU A 26 -26.74 16.67 4.16
C LEU A 26 -25.65 15.60 4.16
N CYS A 27 -25.87 14.52 3.43
CA CYS A 27 -24.84 13.52 3.24
C CYS A 27 -23.66 14.08 2.45
N PRO A 28 -22.44 13.60 2.71
CA PRO A 28 -21.26 13.87 1.89
C PRO A 28 -21.52 13.60 0.41
N GLU A 29 -20.77 14.28 -0.47
CA GLU A 29 -20.86 14.09 -1.91
C GLU A 29 -20.61 12.60 -2.28
N GLY A 30 -21.45 12.04 -3.14
CA GLY A 30 -21.42 10.62 -3.51
C GLY A 30 -22.18 9.68 -2.58
N GLN A 31 -22.72 10.16 -1.47
CA GLN A 31 -23.54 9.36 -0.56
C GLN A 31 -25.02 9.74 -0.63
N SER A 32 -25.88 8.74 -0.46
CA SER A 32 -27.33 8.88 -0.38
C SER A 32 -27.80 8.61 1.05
N ARG A 33 -28.89 9.29 1.45
CA ARG A 33 -29.47 9.10 2.77
C ARG A 33 -30.35 7.85 2.79
N CYS A 34 -30.00 6.89 3.63
CA CYS A 34 -30.80 5.70 3.90
C CYS A 34 -31.20 5.67 5.39
N GLY A 35 -32.39 6.18 5.67
CA GLY A 35 -32.84 6.42 7.05
C GLY A 35 -32.04 7.52 7.73
N VAL A 36 -31.33 7.21 8.81
CA VAL A 36 -30.48 8.15 9.55
C VAL A 36 -29.00 8.11 9.09
N ALA A 37 -28.62 7.15 8.25
CA ALA A 37 -27.26 6.96 7.79
C ALA A 37 -27.04 7.50 6.37
N CYS A 38 -25.86 8.06 6.12
CA CYS A 38 -25.37 8.37 4.78
C CYS A 38 -24.59 7.15 4.26
N VAL A 39 -24.99 6.63 3.10
CA VAL A 39 -24.47 5.39 2.53
C VAL A 39 -24.09 5.61 1.06
N ASP A 40 -22.95 5.09 0.66
CA ASP A 40 -22.60 5.01 -0.75
C ASP A 40 -23.33 3.81 -1.40
N LEU A 41 -24.36 4.10 -2.18
CA LEU A 41 -25.17 3.09 -2.86
C LEU A 41 -24.43 2.39 -4.01
N SER A 42 -23.29 2.94 -4.46
CA SER A 42 -22.52 2.35 -5.55
C SER A 42 -21.61 1.20 -5.10
N SER A 43 -21.31 1.12 -3.78
CA SER A 43 -20.29 0.20 -3.26
C SER A 43 -20.71 -0.57 -2.00
N THR A 44 -21.75 -0.13 -1.29
CA THR A 44 -22.18 -0.78 -0.04
C THR A 44 -23.07 -1.99 -0.30
N SER A 45 -22.58 -3.20 -0.02
CA SER A 45 -23.32 -4.46 -0.32
C SER A 45 -24.65 -4.59 0.44
N ALA A 46 -24.80 -3.95 1.61
CA ALA A 46 -26.06 -3.93 2.36
C ALA A 46 -27.10 -2.95 1.82
N GLN A 47 -26.72 -2.03 0.88
CA GLN A 47 -27.55 -0.93 0.35
C GLN A 47 -27.15 -0.67 -1.11
N CYS A 48 -27.24 -1.69 -1.98
CA CYS A 48 -26.70 -1.61 -3.34
C CYS A 48 -27.69 -1.04 -4.35
N GLY A 49 -27.33 0.06 -4.99
CA GLY A 49 -28.13 0.76 -6.00
C GLY A 49 -29.33 1.53 -5.42
N ALA A 50 -29.88 1.08 -4.30
CA ALA A 50 -30.96 1.73 -3.58
C ALA A 50 -30.96 1.34 -2.10
N CYS A 51 -31.53 2.23 -1.26
CA CYS A 51 -31.71 1.91 0.16
C CYS A 51 -32.54 0.63 0.35
N GLY A 52 -32.09 -0.26 1.22
CA GLY A 52 -32.77 -1.50 1.54
C GLY A 52 -32.50 -2.66 0.55
N VAL A 53 -31.74 -2.45 -0.51
CA VAL A 53 -31.34 -3.50 -1.45
C VAL A 53 -30.01 -4.08 -0.99
N ALA A 54 -29.99 -5.33 -0.50
CA ALA A 54 -28.78 -6.03 -0.08
C ALA A 54 -28.39 -7.09 -1.10
N CYS A 55 -27.10 -7.18 -1.41
CA CYS A 55 -26.51 -8.25 -2.21
C CYS A 55 -26.45 -9.55 -1.40
N ALA A 56 -26.47 -10.70 -2.08
CA ALA A 56 -26.26 -12.00 -1.46
C ALA A 56 -24.81 -12.13 -0.92
N ALA A 57 -24.57 -13.12 -0.02
CA ALA A 57 -23.25 -13.28 0.63
C ALA A 57 -22.09 -13.50 -0.35
N ALA A 58 -22.34 -14.14 -1.49
CA ALA A 58 -21.34 -14.36 -2.54
C ALA A 58 -21.28 -13.22 -3.58
N GLU A 59 -21.94 -12.10 -3.33
CA GLU A 59 -22.01 -10.94 -4.21
C GLU A 59 -21.40 -9.70 -3.56
N LEU A 60 -21.01 -8.76 -4.39
CA LEU A 60 -20.54 -7.43 -4.01
C LEU A 60 -21.36 -6.37 -4.74
N CYS A 61 -21.52 -5.22 -4.10
CA CYS A 61 -22.03 -4.05 -4.77
C CYS A 61 -20.93 -3.40 -5.61
N VAL A 62 -21.08 -3.43 -6.92
CA VAL A 62 -20.16 -2.78 -7.86
C VAL A 62 -20.98 -1.86 -8.74
N GLU A 63 -20.69 -0.54 -8.69
CA GLU A 63 -21.41 0.49 -9.44
C GLU A 63 -22.95 0.45 -9.25
N GLY A 64 -23.40 0.13 -8.03
CA GLY A 64 -24.82 0.05 -7.69
C GLY A 64 -25.53 -1.22 -8.17
N ALA A 65 -24.80 -2.23 -8.60
CA ALA A 65 -25.33 -3.54 -9.00
C ALA A 65 -24.64 -4.67 -8.24
N CYS A 66 -25.43 -5.67 -7.80
CA CYS A 66 -24.86 -6.86 -7.17
C CYS A 66 -24.18 -7.76 -8.23
N GLN A 67 -22.90 -8.06 -8.04
CA GLN A 67 -22.07 -8.90 -8.92
C GLN A 67 -21.38 -9.97 -8.09
N CYS A 68 -21.08 -11.12 -8.71
CA CYS A 68 -20.34 -12.17 -8.01
C CYS A 68 -18.95 -11.67 -7.58
N ARG A 69 -18.55 -12.05 -6.35
CA ARG A 69 -17.21 -11.81 -5.83
C ARG A 69 -16.15 -12.50 -6.70
N ALA A 70 -14.93 -11.97 -6.67
CA ALA A 70 -13.78 -12.65 -7.27
C ALA A 70 -13.66 -14.08 -6.74
N GLY A 71 -13.44 -15.06 -7.64
CA GLY A 71 -13.41 -16.48 -7.28
C GLY A 71 -14.77 -17.17 -7.28
N ALA A 72 -15.89 -16.45 -7.43
CA ALA A 72 -17.22 -17.00 -7.66
C ALA A 72 -17.68 -16.80 -9.10
N ALA A 73 -18.43 -17.73 -9.64
CA ALA A 73 -19.05 -17.69 -10.97
C ALA A 73 -20.57 -17.65 -10.85
N LEU A 74 -21.23 -16.93 -11.77
CA LEU A 74 -22.70 -16.89 -11.83
C LEU A 74 -23.23 -18.18 -12.46
N CYS A 75 -23.74 -19.09 -11.64
CA CYS A 75 -24.26 -20.39 -12.02
C CYS A 75 -25.79 -20.43 -11.82
N GLY A 76 -26.55 -20.34 -12.92
CA GLY A 76 -28.02 -20.41 -12.84
C GLY A 76 -28.67 -19.26 -12.04
N GLY A 77 -28.03 -18.09 -11.98
CA GLY A 77 -28.52 -16.93 -11.24
C GLY A 77 -28.02 -16.84 -9.78
N VAL A 78 -27.14 -17.75 -9.36
CA VAL A 78 -26.52 -17.77 -8.03
C VAL A 78 -24.99 -17.73 -8.18
N CYS A 79 -24.31 -16.94 -7.37
CA CYS A 79 -22.86 -16.91 -7.35
C CYS A 79 -22.32 -18.12 -6.58
N ALA A 80 -21.60 -19.01 -7.28
CA ALA A 80 -21.01 -20.23 -6.74
C ALA A 80 -19.48 -20.15 -6.70
N VAL A 81 -18.84 -20.55 -5.60
CA VAL A 81 -17.38 -20.62 -5.45
C VAL A 81 -16.90 -21.94 -6.08
N THR A 82 -16.69 -21.96 -7.40
CA THR A 82 -16.42 -23.18 -8.18
C THR A 82 -15.16 -23.93 -7.76
N ALA A 83 -14.26 -23.31 -7.01
CA ALA A 83 -13.08 -23.95 -6.46
C ALA A 83 -13.40 -24.90 -5.30
N SER A 84 -14.50 -24.67 -4.56
CA SER A 84 -14.86 -25.43 -3.35
C SER A 84 -16.32 -25.87 -3.28
N ASP A 85 -17.22 -25.35 -4.14
CA ASP A 85 -18.63 -25.73 -4.14
C ASP A 85 -18.83 -27.14 -4.74
N PRO A 86 -19.32 -28.12 -3.96
CA PRO A 86 -19.51 -29.48 -4.45
C PRO A 86 -20.60 -29.61 -5.51
N ALA A 87 -21.52 -28.64 -5.62
CA ALA A 87 -22.55 -28.64 -6.66
C ALA A 87 -22.05 -28.08 -7.99
N HIS A 88 -20.96 -27.28 -7.96
CA HIS A 88 -20.41 -26.52 -9.08
C HIS A 88 -18.88 -26.63 -9.14
N CYS A 89 -18.35 -27.84 -8.85
CA CYS A 89 -16.91 -28.06 -8.71
C CYS A 89 -16.21 -27.95 -10.07
N GLY A 90 -15.26 -27.00 -10.15
CA GLY A 90 -14.47 -26.70 -11.36
C GLY A 90 -15.17 -25.76 -12.34
N GLY A 91 -16.45 -25.42 -12.12
CA GLY A 91 -17.23 -24.55 -12.98
C GLY A 91 -18.72 -24.70 -12.73
N CYS A 92 -19.56 -23.96 -13.45
CA CYS A 92 -20.99 -24.16 -13.36
C CYS A 92 -21.37 -25.55 -13.88
N ALA A 93 -22.23 -26.29 -13.16
CA ALA A 93 -22.72 -27.59 -13.58
C ALA A 93 -23.38 -27.52 -14.99
N GLY A 94 -22.93 -28.35 -15.89
CA GLY A 94 -23.36 -28.32 -17.30
C GLY A 94 -22.61 -27.35 -18.21
N ALA A 95 -21.66 -26.55 -17.66
CA ALA A 95 -20.82 -25.60 -18.40
C ALA A 95 -19.34 -25.72 -17.98
N GLY A 96 -18.83 -26.97 -17.94
CA GLY A 96 -17.43 -27.26 -17.60
C GLY A 96 -17.20 -27.70 -16.15
N GLY A 97 -18.16 -27.48 -15.25
CA GLY A 97 -18.11 -27.95 -13.87
C GLY A 97 -18.95 -29.24 -13.68
N VAL A 98 -18.71 -29.92 -12.58
CA VAL A 98 -19.38 -31.15 -12.19
C VAL A 98 -19.97 -31.01 -10.78
N ALA A 99 -21.08 -31.73 -10.54
CA ALA A 99 -21.55 -31.99 -9.18
C ALA A 99 -20.82 -33.22 -8.64
N CYS A 100 -20.11 -33.06 -7.52
CA CYS A 100 -19.41 -34.15 -6.86
C CYS A 100 -20.42 -35.21 -6.30
N ALA A 101 -20.03 -36.47 -6.25
CA ALA A 101 -20.83 -37.52 -5.64
C ALA A 101 -21.05 -37.23 -4.13
N ALA A 102 -22.07 -37.86 -3.51
CA ALA A 102 -22.50 -37.54 -2.16
C ALA A 102 -21.39 -37.74 -1.09
N ASP A 103 -20.47 -38.64 -1.36
CA ASP A 103 -19.31 -38.97 -0.52
C ASP A 103 -18.02 -38.24 -0.93
N GLU A 104 -18.10 -37.35 -1.90
CA GLU A 104 -16.96 -36.58 -2.36
C GLU A 104 -17.02 -35.11 -1.86
N VAL A 105 -15.87 -34.50 -1.78
CA VAL A 105 -15.65 -33.08 -1.49
C VAL A 105 -15.14 -32.37 -2.74
N CYS A 106 -15.33 -31.05 -2.83
CA CYS A 106 -14.70 -30.23 -3.87
C CYS A 106 -13.43 -29.56 -3.33
N GLU A 107 -12.28 -29.83 -3.95
CA GLU A 107 -11.00 -29.22 -3.63
C GLU A 107 -10.36 -28.64 -4.88
N ARG A 108 -10.14 -27.32 -4.92
CA ARG A 108 -9.57 -26.59 -6.06
C ARG A 108 -10.22 -26.93 -7.40
N GLY A 109 -11.55 -27.05 -7.40
CA GLY A 109 -12.31 -27.36 -8.61
C GLY A 109 -12.27 -28.82 -9.06
N ALA A 110 -11.84 -29.74 -8.21
CA ALA A 110 -11.86 -31.19 -8.48
C ALA A 110 -12.56 -31.95 -7.37
N CYS A 111 -13.42 -32.92 -7.73
CA CYS A 111 -14.05 -33.82 -6.77
C CYS A 111 -13.03 -34.82 -6.24
N ARG A 112 -13.00 -35.03 -4.93
CA ARG A 112 -12.09 -35.93 -4.22
C ARG A 112 -12.80 -36.62 -3.06
N ALA A 113 -12.27 -37.77 -2.63
CA ALA A 113 -12.81 -38.52 -1.48
C ALA A 113 -12.61 -37.77 -0.14
N ALA A 114 -11.57 -36.92 -0.03
CA ALA A 114 -11.27 -36.11 1.15
C ALA A 114 -10.38 -34.91 0.75
N CYS A 115 -10.27 -33.90 1.63
CA CYS A 115 -9.31 -32.82 1.48
C CYS A 115 -7.88 -33.36 1.57
N THR A 116 -7.04 -33.02 0.60
CA THR A 116 -5.69 -33.58 0.44
C THR A 116 -4.56 -32.61 0.71
N LEU A 117 -4.86 -31.29 0.78
CA LEU A 117 -3.86 -30.26 1.03
C LEU A 117 -3.72 -30.01 2.53
N ASP A 118 -2.49 -29.86 3.01
CA ASP A 118 -2.17 -29.62 4.43
C ASP A 118 -2.82 -28.34 5.00
N THR A 119 -3.11 -27.36 4.13
CA THR A 119 -3.79 -26.10 4.50
C THR A 119 -5.31 -26.19 4.40
N SER A 120 -5.86 -27.26 3.79
CA SER A 120 -7.29 -27.38 3.56
C SER A 120 -8.03 -27.96 4.75
N VAL A 121 -9.13 -27.31 5.13
CA VAL A 121 -10.08 -27.76 6.15
C VAL A 121 -11.39 -28.15 5.47
N ALA A 122 -11.98 -29.26 5.89
CA ALA A 122 -13.29 -29.67 5.41
C ALA A 122 -14.39 -28.84 6.07
N CYS A 123 -15.03 -27.96 5.31
CA CYS A 123 -16.23 -27.24 5.71
C CYS A 123 -17.46 -27.88 5.01
N GLY A 124 -18.02 -28.90 5.66
CA GLY A 124 -19.00 -29.77 5.01
C GLY A 124 -18.36 -30.57 3.87
N ARG A 125 -18.80 -30.33 2.65
CA ARG A 125 -18.23 -30.96 1.44
C ARG A 125 -17.33 -30.02 0.62
N SER A 126 -16.95 -28.89 1.19
CA SER A 126 -16.02 -27.91 0.61
C SER A 126 -14.66 -28.01 1.30
N CYS A 127 -13.58 -28.17 0.54
CA CYS A 127 -12.22 -28.08 1.05
C CYS A 127 -11.72 -26.64 0.86
N VAL A 128 -11.46 -25.96 1.96
CA VAL A 128 -11.16 -24.51 1.98
C VAL A 128 -9.93 -24.23 2.85
N ASP A 129 -9.21 -23.17 2.52
CA ASP A 129 -8.14 -22.63 3.36
C ASP A 129 -8.71 -21.50 4.21
N LEU A 130 -8.85 -21.74 5.52
CA LEU A 130 -9.39 -20.75 6.45
C LEU A 130 -8.52 -19.49 6.60
N GLN A 131 -7.29 -19.51 6.08
CA GLN A 131 -6.40 -18.35 6.13
C GLN A 131 -6.61 -17.39 4.97
N THR A 132 -7.15 -17.86 3.85
CA THR A 132 -7.24 -17.09 2.60
C THR A 132 -8.61 -17.09 1.94
N ASP A 133 -9.52 -17.99 2.33
CA ASP A 133 -10.85 -18.10 1.73
C ASP A 133 -11.80 -17.04 2.31
N ALA A 134 -12.26 -16.10 1.49
CA ALA A 134 -13.16 -15.01 1.92
C ALA A 134 -14.58 -15.49 2.31
N PHE A 135 -14.97 -16.72 1.98
CA PHE A 135 -16.27 -17.31 2.34
C PHE A 135 -16.20 -18.20 3.60
N HIS A 136 -14.97 -18.49 4.05
CA HIS A 136 -14.69 -19.34 5.21
C HIS A 136 -13.55 -18.79 6.07
N CYS A 137 -13.47 -17.46 6.22
CA CYS A 137 -12.34 -16.76 6.82
C CYS A 137 -12.22 -17.03 8.33
N GLY A 138 -11.14 -17.69 8.75
CA GLY A 138 -10.87 -18.05 10.15
C GLY A 138 -11.74 -19.22 10.66
N ALA A 139 -12.93 -19.42 10.11
CA ALA A 139 -13.84 -20.51 10.48
C ALA A 139 -14.80 -20.83 9.33
N CYS A 140 -15.28 -22.08 9.28
CA CYS A 140 -16.29 -22.49 8.29
C CYS A 140 -17.53 -21.58 8.32
N GLY A 141 -17.93 -21.08 7.14
CA GLY A 141 -19.12 -20.24 6.97
C GLY A 141 -18.95 -18.78 7.39
N THR A 142 -17.76 -18.35 7.80
CA THR A 142 -17.47 -16.94 8.07
C THR A 142 -17.17 -16.22 6.76
N VAL A 143 -18.12 -15.45 6.26
CA VAL A 143 -18.00 -14.69 5.02
C VAL A 143 -17.52 -13.28 5.34
N CYS A 144 -16.47 -12.82 4.66
CA CYS A 144 -16.02 -11.44 4.80
C CYS A 144 -17.05 -10.48 4.20
N ALA A 145 -17.48 -9.49 4.98
CA ALA A 145 -18.43 -8.48 4.52
C ALA A 145 -17.81 -7.56 3.47
N ASP A 146 -18.64 -6.92 2.68
CA ASP A 146 -18.26 -6.01 1.60
C ASP A 146 -17.21 -6.64 0.66
N ALA A 147 -16.28 -5.89 0.12
CA ALA A 147 -15.22 -6.41 -0.76
C ALA A 147 -13.95 -6.84 -0.01
N ARG A 148 -14.03 -7.07 1.30
CA ARG A 148 -12.86 -7.45 2.12
C ARG A 148 -12.41 -8.88 1.80
N SER A 149 -11.11 -9.07 1.77
CA SER A 149 -10.46 -10.36 1.56
C SER A 149 -10.14 -11.05 2.89
N CYS A 150 -9.82 -12.33 2.84
CA CYS A 150 -9.34 -13.07 4.01
C CYS A 150 -7.82 -13.04 4.04
N HIS A 151 -7.26 -12.43 5.05
CA HIS A 151 -5.82 -12.34 5.29
C HIS A 151 -5.48 -12.98 6.63
N ALA A 152 -4.71 -14.06 6.61
CA ALA A 152 -4.32 -14.81 7.81
C ALA A 152 -5.51 -15.20 8.72
N GLY A 153 -6.65 -15.58 8.13
CA GLY A 153 -7.88 -15.96 8.84
C GLY A 153 -8.68 -14.79 9.41
N VAL A 154 -8.40 -13.58 8.98
CA VAL A 154 -9.11 -12.36 9.38
C VAL A 154 -9.60 -11.61 8.15
N CYS A 155 -10.86 -11.15 8.17
CA CYS A 155 -11.38 -10.30 7.13
C CYS A 155 -10.75 -8.90 7.21
N ALA A 156 -9.96 -8.53 6.22
CA ALA A 156 -9.25 -7.27 6.14
C ALA A 156 -9.34 -6.64 4.74
N ASP A 157 -8.94 -5.40 4.64
CA ASP A 157 -8.80 -4.72 3.34
C ASP A 157 -7.52 -5.21 2.64
N ASP A 158 -7.44 -5.06 1.33
CA ASP A 158 -6.29 -5.55 0.55
C ASP A 158 -5.08 -4.60 0.61
N VAL A 159 -5.34 -3.32 0.84
CA VAL A 159 -4.33 -2.25 0.90
C VAL A 159 -4.53 -1.45 2.18
N VAL A 160 -3.44 -1.07 2.82
CA VAL A 160 -3.46 -0.20 3.99
C VAL A 160 -2.54 0.99 3.76
N ALA A 161 -3.06 2.19 4.01
CA ALA A 161 -2.33 3.46 3.92
C ALA A 161 -2.08 4.04 5.32
N ALA A 162 -0.91 4.62 5.53
CA ALA A 162 -0.55 5.36 6.73
C ALA A 162 -0.70 6.87 6.49
N CYS A 163 -1.42 7.55 7.38
CA CYS A 163 -1.67 8.98 7.36
C CYS A 163 -0.77 9.70 8.38
N PHE A 164 0.35 10.26 7.95
CA PHE A 164 1.38 10.81 8.81
C PHE A 164 0.86 11.86 9.80
N ASN A 165 0.16 12.88 9.30
CA ASN A 165 -0.23 14.05 10.13
C ASN A 165 -1.47 13.81 10.99
N THR A 166 -2.22 12.74 10.75
CA THR A 166 -3.46 12.44 11.50
C THR A 166 -3.31 11.24 12.44
N GLY A 167 -2.17 10.54 12.39
CA GLY A 167 -1.94 9.36 13.21
C GLY A 167 -2.80 8.17 12.82
N GLN A 168 -3.45 8.19 11.65
CA GLN A 168 -4.40 7.16 11.24
C GLN A 168 -3.76 6.14 10.29
N VAL A 169 -4.28 4.93 10.33
CA VAL A 169 -4.17 3.94 9.27
C VAL A 169 -5.54 3.74 8.64
N VAL A 170 -5.59 3.52 7.34
CA VAL A 170 -6.82 3.46 6.54
C VAL A 170 -6.75 2.28 5.60
N GLY A 171 -7.75 1.40 5.65
CA GLY A 171 -7.91 0.30 4.72
C GLY A 171 -8.53 0.72 3.38
N LEU A 172 -8.20 -0.02 2.31
CA LEU A 172 -8.80 0.11 0.99
C LEU A 172 -9.02 -1.28 0.38
N GLN A 173 -10.14 -1.43 -0.28
CA GLN A 173 -10.54 -2.67 -0.95
C GLN A 173 -10.08 -2.61 -2.41
N ALA A 174 -9.14 -3.47 -2.81
CA ALA A 174 -8.57 -3.44 -4.17
C ALA A 174 -9.59 -3.80 -5.28
N GLY A 175 -10.64 -4.54 -4.95
CA GLY A 175 -11.67 -4.93 -5.91
C GLY A 175 -12.56 -3.77 -6.36
N THR A 176 -12.87 -2.88 -5.44
CA THR A 176 -13.82 -1.76 -5.61
C THR A 176 -13.17 -0.39 -5.53
N ASP A 177 -11.89 -0.31 -5.13
CA ASP A 177 -11.16 0.93 -4.83
C ASP A 177 -11.87 1.80 -3.76
N VAL A 178 -12.65 1.16 -2.88
CA VAL A 178 -13.42 1.83 -1.83
C VAL A 178 -12.60 1.91 -0.54
N ARG A 179 -12.72 3.03 0.16
CA ARG A 179 -12.13 3.22 1.48
C ARG A 179 -12.83 2.35 2.52
N GLY A 180 -12.06 1.51 3.20
CA GLY A 180 -12.48 0.69 4.33
C GLY A 180 -12.44 1.44 5.67
N PRO A 181 -12.40 0.69 6.78
CA PRO A 181 -12.26 1.26 8.11
C PRO A 181 -10.95 2.03 8.29
N SER A 182 -10.93 2.89 9.30
CA SER A 182 -9.73 3.63 9.71
C SER A 182 -9.69 3.75 11.22
N ALA A 183 -8.48 3.74 11.77
CA ALA A 183 -8.27 3.95 13.19
C ALA A 183 -7.00 4.76 13.46
N ALA A 184 -6.94 5.43 14.62
CA ALA A 184 -5.73 6.07 15.08
C ALA A 184 -4.75 5.03 15.64
N VAL A 185 -3.50 5.04 15.14
CA VAL A 185 -2.43 4.15 15.59
C VAL A 185 -1.16 4.99 15.74
N GLY A 186 -0.91 5.43 16.96
CA GLY A 186 0.19 6.35 17.23
C GLY A 186 -0.09 7.80 16.85
N THR A 187 0.95 8.58 16.65
CA THR A 187 0.88 10.02 16.37
C THR A 187 1.27 10.38 14.95
N SER A 188 2.24 9.66 14.39
CA SER A 188 2.80 9.92 13.06
C SER A 188 3.34 8.62 12.46
N PRO A 189 2.46 7.76 11.92
CA PRO A 189 2.85 6.50 11.31
C PRO A 189 3.74 6.75 10.08
N GLN A 190 4.90 6.10 10.03
CA GLN A 190 5.93 6.27 9.02
C GLN A 190 5.95 5.14 8.00
N ALA A 191 5.80 3.91 8.49
CA ALA A 191 5.84 2.71 7.66
C ALA A 191 4.97 1.60 8.25
N LEU A 192 4.52 0.72 7.38
CA LEU A 192 3.61 -0.38 7.69
C LEU A 192 4.22 -1.72 7.26
N ALA A 193 3.90 -2.79 7.99
CA ALA A 193 4.15 -4.16 7.54
C ALA A 193 3.13 -5.12 8.15
N PRO A 194 2.47 -5.98 7.38
CA PRO A 194 1.62 -7.03 7.92
C PRO A 194 2.47 -8.16 8.52
N MET A 195 2.00 -8.74 9.62
CA MET A 195 2.56 -9.95 10.23
C MET A 195 1.43 -10.75 10.87
N GLN A 196 1.11 -11.92 10.33
CA GLN A 196 -0.06 -12.70 10.76
C GLN A 196 -1.37 -11.86 10.68
N ASP A 197 -2.17 -11.84 11.75
CA ASP A 197 -3.40 -11.05 11.89
C ASP A 197 -3.17 -9.62 12.46
N VAL A 198 -1.91 -9.18 12.48
CA VAL A 198 -1.49 -7.90 13.04
C VAL A 198 -0.83 -7.02 11.97
N LEU A 199 -1.15 -5.73 11.98
CA LEU A 199 -0.43 -4.71 11.26
C LEU A 199 0.62 -4.08 12.18
N LEU A 200 1.88 -4.17 11.79
CA LEU A 200 2.98 -3.45 12.43
C LEU A 200 2.99 -2.01 11.90
N VAL A 201 3.02 -1.04 12.79
CA VAL A 201 2.98 0.39 12.48
C VAL A 201 4.19 1.08 13.10
N LEU A 202 5.11 1.48 12.26
CA LEU A 202 6.30 2.21 12.67
C LEU A 202 5.95 3.67 12.89
N ASP A 203 6.11 4.16 14.11
CA ASP A 203 5.71 5.51 14.50
C ASP A 203 6.92 6.41 14.76
N ALA A 204 6.81 7.70 14.41
CA ALA A 204 7.89 8.68 14.61
C ALA A 204 8.32 8.84 16.08
N SER A 205 7.50 8.39 17.03
CA SER A 205 7.83 8.35 18.46
C SER A 205 8.85 7.27 18.86
N MET A 206 9.54 6.66 17.88
CA MET A 206 10.52 5.59 18.07
C MET A 206 9.91 4.30 18.65
N LEU A 207 8.69 4.00 18.23
CA LEU A 207 7.98 2.80 18.61
C LEU A 207 7.49 2.05 17.37
N LEU A 208 7.64 0.75 17.41
CA LEU A 208 6.89 -0.16 16.55
C LEU A 208 5.59 -0.51 17.29
N ARG A 209 4.50 0.08 16.87
CA ARG A 209 3.14 -0.14 17.37
C ARG A 209 2.47 -1.25 16.59
N GLN A 210 1.34 -1.71 17.05
CA GLN A 210 0.62 -2.80 16.44
C GLN A 210 -0.88 -2.50 16.41
N ALA A 211 -1.55 -2.96 15.36
CA ALA A 211 -2.99 -2.83 15.19
C ALA A 211 -3.59 -4.14 14.66
N ARG A 212 -4.85 -4.41 14.98
CA ARG A 212 -5.57 -5.54 14.39
C ARG A 212 -5.83 -5.29 12.91
N LEU A 213 -5.69 -6.31 12.08
CA LEU A 213 -6.03 -6.18 10.64
C LEU A 213 -7.54 -5.99 10.41
N SER A 214 -8.40 -6.47 11.31
CA SER A 214 -9.85 -6.44 11.12
C SER A 214 -10.48 -5.04 11.16
N ASP A 215 -9.94 -4.14 11.98
CA ASP A 215 -10.52 -2.81 12.25
C ASP A 215 -9.47 -1.73 12.49
N TYR A 216 -8.19 -2.08 12.44
CA TYR A 216 -7.03 -1.24 12.74
C TYR A 216 -6.98 -0.71 14.17
N GLY A 217 -7.78 -1.24 15.09
CA GLY A 217 -7.70 -0.89 16.51
C GLY A 217 -6.32 -1.18 17.08
N GLU A 218 -5.69 -0.16 17.72
CA GLU A 218 -4.35 -0.29 18.29
C GLU A 218 -4.32 -1.37 19.38
N LEU A 219 -3.29 -2.23 19.32
CA LEU A 219 -3.02 -3.28 20.28
C LEU A 219 -2.04 -2.80 21.36
N PRO A 220 -2.03 -3.43 22.57
CA PRO A 220 -1.15 -3.00 23.66
C PRO A 220 0.34 -3.18 23.39
N ALA A 221 0.72 -4.18 22.59
CA ALA A 221 2.11 -4.51 22.33
C ALA A 221 2.84 -3.38 21.59
N ARG A 222 3.99 -2.98 22.12
CA ARG A 222 4.85 -1.92 21.60
C ARG A 222 6.30 -2.32 21.75
N THR A 223 7.12 -2.04 20.74
CA THR A 223 8.54 -2.38 20.76
C THR A 223 9.36 -1.13 20.46
N PRO A 224 10.36 -0.78 21.29
CA PRO A 224 11.26 0.34 21.03
C PRO A 224 12.09 0.13 19.75
N THR A 225 12.30 1.23 19.01
CA THR A 225 13.17 1.28 17.82
C THR A 225 14.30 2.28 18.02
N GLY A 226 15.19 2.39 17.04
CA GLY A 226 16.18 3.46 16.99
C GLY A 226 15.56 4.82 16.60
N LEU A 227 16.42 5.83 16.47
CA LEU A 227 16.02 7.20 16.14
C LEU A 227 15.59 7.31 14.67
N VAL A 228 14.47 7.99 14.43
CA VAL A 228 13.86 8.23 13.12
C VAL A 228 13.74 6.92 12.33
N PRO A 229 12.91 5.98 12.82
CA PRO A 229 12.67 4.75 12.11
C PRO A 229 11.82 5.04 10.86
N ASN A 230 12.21 4.56 9.68
CA ASN A 230 11.57 4.93 8.42
C ASN A 230 11.13 3.76 7.52
N GLN A 231 11.52 2.53 7.84
CA GLN A 231 11.00 1.37 7.15
C GLN A 231 10.99 0.12 8.05
N VAL A 232 9.96 -0.71 7.87
CA VAL A 232 9.81 -2.00 8.52
C VAL A 232 9.53 -3.07 7.45
N ARG A 233 10.11 -4.26 7.61
CA ARG A 233 9.87 -5.44 6.78
C ARG A 233 9.73 -6.66 7.66
N VAL A 234 8.89 -7.60 7.22
CA VAL A 234 8.67 -8.86 7.92
C VAL A 234 9.16 -10.02 7.07
N ARG A 235 9.87 -10.92 7.69
CA ARG A 235 10.16 -12.26 7.21
C ARG A 235 10.12 -13.20 8.41
N GLU A 236 8.98 -13.80 8.62
CA GLU A 236 8.74 -14.58 9.84
C GLU A 236 9.83 -15.62 10.13
N PRO A 237 10.23 -15.76 11.40
CA PRO A 237 9.68 -15.07 12.59
C PRO A 237 10.32 -13.70 12.88
N TYR A 238 11.05 -13.09 11.94
CA TYR A 238 11.81 -11.87 12.15
C TYR A 238 11.11 -10.63 11.57
N VAL A 239 11.35 -9.50 12.25
CA VAL A 239 10.96 -8.15 11.85
C VAL A 239 12.22 -7.29 11.79
N TYR A 240 12.40 -6.59 10.69
CA TYR A 240 13.57 -5.74 10.44
C TYR A 240 13.13 -4.29 10.43
N VAL A 241 13.82 -3.44 11.21
CA VAL A 241 13.51 -2.01 11.32
C VAL A 241 14.73 -1.20 10.92
N LEU A 242 14.55 -0.33 9.93
CA LEU A 242 15.58 0.59 9.48
C LEU A 242 15.46 1.93 10.21
N ASN A 243 16.51 2.32 10.93
CA ASN A 243 16.55 3.53 11.74
C ASN A 243 17.51 4.53 11.10
N SER A 244 16.95 5.59 10.53
CA SER A 244 17.67 6.56 9.70
C SER A 244 18.74 7.32 10.47
N THR A 245 18.38 8.01 11.54
CA THR A 245 19.33 8.83 12.33
C THR A 245 20.24 7.98 13.21
N SER A 246 19.78 6.82 13.68
CA SER A 246 20.65 5.87 14.38
C SER A 246 21.63 5.16 13.45
N ASN A 247 21.42 5.24 12.14
CA ASN A 247 22.22 4.53 11.11
C ASN A 247 22.28 3.02 11.35
N THR A 248 21.17 2.40 11.72
CA THR A 248 21.13 0.97 12.07
C THR A 248 20.02 0.23 11.33
N LEU A 249 20.27 -1.06 11.06
CA LEU A 249 19.23 -2.04 10.78
C LEU A 249 19.09 -2.93 12.04
N GLN A 250 17.92 -2.83 12.68
CA GLN A 250 17.57 -3.57 13.89
C GLN A 250 16.82 -4.84 13.51
N VAL A 251 17.10 -5.93 14.21
CA VAL A 251 16.47 -7.24 14.03
C VAL A 251 15.67 -7.60 15.28
N LEU A 252 14.38 -7.75 15.09
CA LEU A 252 13.46 -8.22 16.11
C LEU A 252 13.01 -9.63 15.78
N ARG A 253 12.71 -10.44 16.77
CA ARG A 253 12.16 -11.78 16.61
C ARG A 253 10.84 -11.87 17.34
N ARG A 254 9.87 -12.55 16.74
CA ARG A 254 8.63 -12.95 17.43
C ARG A 254 8.98 -13.89 18.59
N ASP A 255 8.47 -13.56 19.78
CA ASP A 255 8.53 -14.39 20.95
C ASP A 255 7.13 -14.91 21.28
N GLY A 256 7.00 -16.21 21.51
CA GLY A 256 5.71 -16.86 21.75
C GLY A 256 5.03 -17.42 20.49
N GLU A 257 4.12 -18.35 20.74
CA GLU A 257 3.34 -19.02 19.71
C GLU A 257 2.00 -18.31 19.49
N PRO A 258 1.44 -18.34 18.26
CA PRO A 258 0.12 -17.81 18.00
C PRO A 258 -0.95 -18.62 18.74
N ALA A 259 -2.01 -17.94 19.19
CA ALA A 259 -3.17 -18.60 19.77
C ALA A 259 -3.79 -19.59 18.77
N PRO A 260 -4.36 -20.72 19.22
CA PRO A 260 -5.04 -21.66 18.34
C PRO A 260 -6.29 -21.03 17.71
N ALA A 261 -6.57 -21.40 16.46
CA ALA A 261 -7.83 -21.05 15.82
C ALA A 261 -9.03 -21.79 16.46
N PRO A 262 -10.28 -21.26 16.38
CA PRO A 262 -10.67 -19.99 15.77
C PRO A 262 -10.44 -18.77 16.67
N GLY A 263 -10.20 -17.60 16.03
CA GLY A 263 -10.07 -16.30 16.69
C GLY A 263 -8.76 -15.60 16.37
N PRO A 264 -8.56 -14.38 16.89
CA PRO A 264 -7.34 -13.64 16.69
C PRO A 264 -6.11 -14.40 17.19
N ARG A 265 -5.08 -14.51 16.33
CA ARG A 265 -3.84 -15.22 16.65
C ARG A 265 -3.03 -14.50 17.73
N PHE A 266 -3.08 -13.16 17.71
CA PHE A 266 -2.37 -12.30 18.67
C PHE A 266 -3.28 -11.20 19.22
N PRO A 267 -4.24 -11.52 20.11
CA PRO A 267 -5.24 -10.56 20.60
C PRO A 267 -4.66 -9.39 21.41
N GLN A 268 -3.45 -9.53 21.96
CA GLN A 268 -2.72 -8.48 22.68
C GLN A 268 -1.58 -7.88 21.84
N GLY A 269 -1.41 -8.32 20.59
CA GLY A 269 -0.28 -8.04 19.72
C GLY A 269 0.83 -9.10 19.83
N ILE A 270 1.74 -9.05 18.87
CA ILE A 270 2.87 -9.97 18.76
C ILE A 270 3.98 -9.53 19.71
N PRO A 271 4.42 -10.36 20.67
CA PRO A 271 5.61 -10.06 21.45
C PRO A 271 6.83 -10.08 20.52
N LEU A 272 7.55 -8.96 20.46
CA LEU A 272 8.78 -8.83 19.68
C LEU A 272 9.96 -8.53 20.60
N VAL A 273 11.02 -9.30 20.48
CA VAL A 273 12.27 -9.13 21.22
C VAL A 273 13.39 -8.71 20.28
N ASN A 274 14.22 -7.75 20.71
CA ASN A 274 15.40 -7.36 19.96
C ASN A 274 16.47 -8.46 20.09
N VAL A 275 16.90 -9.00 18.94
CA VAL A 275 17.90 -10.08 18.90
C VAL A 275 19.22 -9.62 18.30
N GLY A 276 19.25 -8.56 17.50
CA GLY A 276 20.46 -8.05 16.90
C GLY A 276 20.29 -6.65 16.29
N SER A 277 21.42 -6.03 15.97
CA SER A 277 21.45 -4.76 15.24
C SER A 277 22.80 -4.60 14.56
N VAL A 278 22.80 -4.02 13.35
CA VAL A 278 24.04 -3.68 12.64
C VAL A 278 24.11 -2.17 12.41
N ASN A 279 25.29 -1.59 12.64
CA ASN A 279 25.59 -0.21 12.30
C ASN A 279 25.98 -0.12 10.82
N LEU A 280 25.33 0.78 10.07
CA LEU A 280 25.50 0.99 8.64
C LEU A 280 26.54 2.09 8.31
N GLY A 281 27.21 2.62 9.33
CA GLY A 281 28.20 3.71 9.24
C GLY A 281 27.64 5.05 9.71
N ALA A 282 28.51 5.92 10.18
CA ALA A 282 28.15 7.25 10.66
C ALA A 282 27.62 8.11 9.50
N ASN A 283 26.60 8.91 9.74
CA ASN A 283 25.98 9.86 8.80
C ASN A 283 25.45 9.25 7.50
N THR A 284 25.26 7.93 7.44
CA THR A 284 24.81 7.25 6.23
C THR A 284 23.33 7.49 5.94
N ASN A 285 22.53 7.88 6.93
CA ASN A 285 21.11 8.16 6.81
C ASN A 285 20.40 7.11 5.94
N PRO A 286 20.35 5.83 6.37
CA PRO A 286 19.76 4.76 5.58
C PRO A 286 18.28 5.04 5.33
N TYR A 287 17.84 4.87 4.07
CA TYR A 287 16.52 5.33 3.65
C TYR A 287 15.53 4.19 3.41
N ALA A 288 15.93 3.18 2.66
CA ALA A 288 15.09 2.02 2.35
C ALA A 288 15.91 0.74 2.29
N PHE A 289 15.23 -0.39 2.41
CA PHE A 289 15.87 -1.70 2.21
C PHE A 289 14.89 -2.70 1.60
N THR A 290 15.44 -3.71 0.94
CA THR A 290 14.75 -4.91 0.48
C THR A 290 15.44 -6.15 1.04
N LEU A 291 14.70 -7.25 1.13
CA LEU A 291 15.21 -8.54 1.56
C LEU A 291 15.32 -9.47 0.34
N GLU A 292 16.41 -10.20 0.26
CA GLU A 292 16.68 -11.20 -0.78
C GLU A 292 17.09 -12.52 -0.15
N ASP A 293 16.52 -13.62 -0.64
CA ASP A 293 16.87 -14.96 -0.18
C ASP A 293 18.14 -15.46 -0.84
N THR A 294 19.09 -15.89 -0.02
CA THR A 294 20.30 -16.55 -0.49
C THR A 294 20.43 -17.94 0.12
N ALA A 295 21.29 -18.77 -0.45
CA ALA A 295 21.58 -20.11 0.09
C ALA A 295 22.13 -20.09 1.53
N ALA A 296 22.75 -18.97 1.94
CA ALA A 296 23.31 -18.80 3.28
C ALA A 296 22.32 -18.19 4.29
N GLY A 297 21.14 -17.80 3.85
CA GLY A 297 20.14 -17.05 4.61
C GLY A 297 19.78 -15.74 3.92
N PRO A 298 18.87 -14.92 4.50
CA PRO A 298 18.48 -13.67 3.89
C PRO A 298 19.60 -12.62 3.93
N ASP A 299 19.66 -11.81 2.89
CA ASP A 299 20.42 -10.57 2.84
C ASP A 299 19.47 -9.38 2.79
N ALA A 300 19.89 -8.24 3.35
CA ALA A 300 19.24 -6.97 3.12
C ALA A 300 20.12 -6.08 2.23
N TYR A 301 19.50 -5.44 1.22
CA TYR A 301 20.15 -4.38 0.46
C TYR A 301 19.57 -3.04 0.90
N VAL A 302 20.43 -2.18 1.45
CA VAL A 302 20.04 -0.93 2.14
C VAL A 302 20.57 0.26 1.35
N THR A 303 19.70 1.20 0.96
CA THR A 303 20.13 2.48 0.39
C THR A 303 20.61 3.42 1.48
N LEU A 304 21.79 3.98 1.29
CA LEU A 304 22.43 4.94 2.18
C LEU A 304 22.37 6.32 1.51
N LEU A 305 21.37 7.12 1.90
CA LEU A 305 21.10 8.44 1.32
C LEU A 305 22.22 9.43 1.68
N GLY A 306 22.73 9.34 2.90
CA GLY A 306 23.67 10.29 3.47
C GLY A 306 22.99 11.60 3.93
N ASN A 307 23.78 12.47 4.56
CA ASN A 307 23.36 13.83 4.80
C ASN A 307 23.87 14.72 3.66
N LEU A 308 22.99 15.00 2.70
CA LEU A 308 23.37 15.67 1.45
C LEU A 308 24.02 17.04 1.68
N GLN A 309 23.67 17.75 2.78
CA GLN A 309 24.20 19.09 3.07
C GLN A 309 25.47 19.07 3.91
N THR A 310 25.55 18.19 4.91
CA THR A 310 26.64 18.24 5.89
C THR A 310 27.72 17.19 5.66
N ASP A 311 27.34 16.03 5.11
CA ASP A 311 28.27 14.93 4.81
C ASP A 311 27.75 14.09 3.62
N PRO A 312 27.80 14.64 2.39
CA PRO A 312 27.36 13.91 1.21
C PRO A 312 28.22 12.67 0.90
N SER A 313 29.46 12.64 1.40
CA SER A 313 30.37 11.51 1.17
C SER A 313 29.99 10.24 1.93
N ALA A 314 29.23 10.35 3.01
CA ALA A 314 28.72 9.20 3.76
C ALA A 314 27.55 8.47 3.03
N GLY A 315 26.89 9.14 2.09
CA GLY A 315 25.78 8.62 1.29
C GLY A 315 26.15 8.16 -0.11
N GLY A 316 25.14 8.04 -0.97
CA GLY A 316 25.32 7.64 -2.36
C GLY A 316 25.79 6.19 -2.50
N ARG A 317 25.28 5.29 -1.68
CA ARG A 317 25.72 3.88 -1.63
C ARG A 317 24.53 2.93 -1.44
N VAL A 318 24.76 1.66 -1.78
CA VAL A 318 23.92 0.54 -1.37
C VAL A 318 24.76 -0.41 -0.53
N ALA A 319 24.33 -0.70 0.69
CA ALA A 319 24.98 -1.69 1.56
C ALA A 319 24.30 -3.05 1.43
N ARG A 320 25.08 -4.13 1.37
CA ARG A 320 24.63 -5.50 1.55
C ARG A 320 24.86 -5.92 3.00
N VAL A 321 23.80 -6.33 3.66
CA VAL A 321 23.83 -6.80 5.05
C VAL A 321 23.44 -8.26 5.07
N SER A 322 24.32 -9.13 5.55
CA SER A 322 23.97 -10.53 5.81
C SER A 322 23.12 -10.62 7.08
N LEU A 323 21.99 -11.32 6.98
CA LEU A 323 21.06 -11.61 8.05
C LEU A 323 21.03 -13.13 8.36
N ALA A 324 22.00 -13.89 7.86
CA ALA A 324 22.11 -15.34 8.08
C ALA A 324 22.20 -15.69 9.57
N ASP A 325 22.87 -14.84 10.36
CA ASP A 325 22.79 -14.86 11.82
C ASP A 325 22.03 -13.60 12.29
N PRO A 326 20.76 -13.71 12.65
CA PRO A 326 19.97 -12.58 13.10
C PRO A 326 20.47 -11.92 14.39
N ALA A 327 21.26 -12.64 15.21
CA ALA A 327 21.85 -12.10 16.42
C ALA A 327 23.13 -11.30 16.15
N ALA A 328 23.78 -11.54 15.01
CA ALA A 328 25.01 -10.88 14.59
C ALA A 328 24.95 -10.43 13.12
N PRO A 329 23.96 -9.60 12.73
CA PRO A 329 23.89 -9.12 11.35
C PRO A 329 25.12 -8.29 11.00
N ALA A 330 25.61 -8.40 9.76
CA ALA A 330 26.87 -7.78 9.36
C ALA A 330 26.80 -7.15 7.97
N VAL A 331 27.41 -5.98 7.79
CA VAL A 331 27.64 -5.40 6.45
C VAL A 331 28.72 -6.22 5.75
N THR A 332 28.39 -6.86 4.64
CA THR A 332 29.29 -7.74 3.87
C THR A 332 29.83 -7.08 2.61
N ALA A 333 29.14 -6.07 2.07
CA ALA A 333 29.59 -5.29 0.92
C ALA A 333 28.96 -3.89 0.95
N THR A 334 29.61 -2.96 0.25
CA THR A 334 29.09 -1.62 -0.01
C THR A 334 29.37 -1.24 -1.45
N PHE A 335 28.33 -0.91 -2.21
CA PHE A 335 28.39 -0.53 -3.61
C PHE A 335 28.29 1.00 -3.70
N VAL A 336 29.32 1.63 -4.25
CA VAL A 336 29.36 3.08 -4.44
C VAL A 336 28.62 3.43 -5.73
N LEU A 337 27.67 4.35 -5.65
CA LEU A 337 26.89 4.80 -6.79
C LEU A 337 27.63 5.88 -7.58
N PRO A 338 27.42 5.97 -8.91
CA PRO A 338 28.04 7.00 -9.75
C PRO A 338 27.66 8.42 -9.29
N THR A 339 28.55 9.37 -9.50
CA THR A 339 28.40 10.79 -9.12
C THR A 339 28.83 11.70 -10.26
N GLY A 340 28.62 13.01 -10.11
CA GLY A 340 29.10 14.03 -11.05
C GLY A 340 28.49 13.90 -12.45
N GLU A 341 29.34 13.95 -13.49
CA GLU A 341 28.92 13.94 -14.90
C GLU A 341 28.15 12.67 -15.30
N ALA A 342 28.37 11.55 -14.63
CA ALA A 342 27.61 10.31 -14.88
C ALA A 342 26.12 10.47 -14.59
N LEU A 343 25.73 11.41 -13.72
CA LEU A 343 24.33 11.73 -13.37
C LEU A 343 23.70 12.80 -14.27
N GLN A 344 24.38 13.19 -15.35
CA GLN A 344 23.91 14.14 -16.36
C GLN A 344 23.35 15.45 -15.76
N PRO A 345 24.19 16.28 -15.12
CA PRO A 345 23.74 17.46 -14.39
C PRO A 345 23.03 18.47 -15.30
N PHE A 346 21.95 19.06 -14.78
CA PHE A 346 21.39 20.26 -15.40
C PHE A 346 22.35 21.45 -15.27
N PRO A 347 22.30 22.46 -16.17
CA PRO A 347 23.18 23.61 -16.13
C PRO A 347 23.24 24.27 -14.73
N GLY A 348 24.45 24.40 -14.17
CA GLY A 348 24.69 25.02 -12.87
C GLY A 348 24.27 24.16 -11.66
N ARG A 349 23.94 22.89 -11.84
CA ARG A 349 23.61 21.94 -10.77
C ARG A 349 24.78 20.99 -10.47
N SER A 350 24.79 20.46 -9.24
CA SER A 350 25.77 19.49 -8.78
C SER A 350 25.06 18.26 -8.19
N PRO A 351 24.77 17.26 -9.02
CA PRO A 351 23.96 16.12 -8.61
C PRO A 351 24.68 15.19 -7.65
N LEU A 352 23.94 14.75 -6.64
CA LEU A 352 24.28 13.62 -5.78
C LEU A 352 23.30 12.47 -6.08
N PRO A 353 23.70 11.21 -5.97
CA PRO A 353 22.83 10.07 -6.30
C PRO A 353 21.52 10.07 -5.54
N ALA A 354 21.55 10.39 -4.25
CA ALA A 354 20.38 10.42 -3.35
C ALA A 354 19.52 9.16 -3.49
N PRO A 355 20.06 7.94 -3.18
CA PRO A 355 19.33 6.69 -3.36
C PRO A 355 18.17 6.60 -2.36
N ALA A 356 16.98 6.31 -2.87
CA ALA A 356 15.74 6.18 -2.13
C ALA A 356 15.24 4.72 -2.11
N GLY A 357 14.13 4.40 -2.77
CA GLY A 357 13.58 3.04 -2.84
C GLY A 357 14.54 2.03 -3.46
N VAL A 358 14.48 0.78 -3.00
CA VAL A 358 15.33 -0.31 -3.49
C VAL A 358 14.53 -1.61 -3.58
N THR A 359 14.82 -2.40 -4.61
CA THR A 359 14.23 -3.74 -4.81
C THR A 359 15.23 -4.68 -5.47
N THR A 360 14.89 -5.97 -5.50
CA THR A 360 15.63 -7.00 -6.26
C THR A 360 14.75 -7.57 -7.37
N LEU A 361 15.39 -7.92 -8.48
CA LEU A 361 14.75 -8.62 -9.58
C LEU A 361 15.81 -9.44 -10.34
N GLY A 362 15.61 -10.75 -10.46
CA GLY A 362 16.52 -11.63 -11.19
C GLY A 362 17.94 -11.66 -10.61
N GLY A 363 18.10 -11.60 -9.29
CA GLY A 363 19.39 -11.61 -8.60
C GLY A 363 20.17 -10.29 -8.68
N ARG A 364 19.59 -9.23 -9.24
CA ARG A 364 20.16 -7.89 -9.29
C ARG A 364 19.43 -6.93 -8.37
N VAL A 365 20.14 -5.92 -7.89
CA VAL A 365 19.58 -4.87 -7.03
C VAL A 365 19.33 -3.61 -7.86
N TYR A 366 18.18 -2.99 -7.66
CA TYR A 366 17.77 -1.76 -8.33
C TYR A 366 17.43 -0.70 -7.29
N ALA A 367 18.15 0.42 -7.32
CA ALA A 367 17.94 1.55 -6.41
C ALA A 367 17.49 2.79 -7.20
N ALA A 368 16.40 3.43 -6.76
CA ALA A 368 15.92 4.68 -7.33
C ALA A 368 16.83 5.83 -6.89
N LEU A 369 17.33 6.62 -7.85
CA LEU A 369 18.25 7.72 -7.58
C LEU A 369 17.55 9.05 -7.78
N GLY A 370 17.32 9.78 -6.68
CA GLY A 370 16.70 11.11 -6.72
C GLY A 370 17.49 12.15 -7.51
N ASN A 371 18.80 11.96 -7.67
CA ASN A 371 19.68 12.84 -8.42
C ASN A 371 19.51 14.30 -7.96
N LEU A 372 19.74 14.56 -6.67
CA LEU A 372 19.41 15.79 -5.99
C LEU A 372 20.63 16.71 -5.81
N ASP A 373 20.39 18.03 -5.84
CA ASP A 373 21.39 19.04 -5.47
C ASP A 373 21.41 19.24 -3.95
N ALA A 374 22.59 19.22 -3.36
CA ALA A 374 22.76 19.40 -1.91
C ALA A 374 22.31 20.78 -1.40
N ARG A 375 22.25 21.78 -2.28
CA ARG A 375 21.92 23.17 -1.90
C ARG A 375 20.45 23.37 -1.55
N ASP A 376 19.55 22.67 -2.27
CA ASP A 376 18.10 22.91 -2.18
C ASP A 376 17.26 21.63 -2.27
N TYR A 377 17.89 20.46 -2.34
CA TYR A 377 17.24 19.15 -2.54
C TYR A 377 16.37 19.07 -3.80
N ALA A 378 16.51 19.99 -4.73
CA ALA A 378 15.83 19.94 -6.01
C ALA A 378 16.53 18.93 -6.93
N PRO A 379 15.82 18.31 -7.89
CA PRO A 379 16.43 17.50 -8.92
C PRO A 379 17.52 18.28 -9.68
N ALA A 380 18.71 17.70 -9.73
CA ALA A 380 19.89 18.30 -10.35
C ALA A 380 20.18 17.71 -11.75
N GLY A 381 19.44 16.70 -12.15
CA GLY A 381 19.54 16.01 -13.43
C GLY A 381 18.33 15.09 -13.64
N PRO A 382 18.29 14.31 -14.75
CA PRO A 382 17.24 13.33 -15.00
C PRO A 382 17.25 12.21 -13.96
N GLY A 383 16.15 11.48 -13.85
CA GLY A 383 16.04 10.33 -12.95
C GLY A 383 16.74 9.08 -13.48
N PHE A 384 17.35 8.33 -12.57
CA PHE A 384 17.99 7.04 -12.87
C PHE A 384 17.54 5.94 -11.91
N LEU A 385 17.62 4.67 -12.37
CA LEU A 385 17.82 3.52 -11.49
C LEU A 385 19.30 3.12 -11.53
N ALA A 386 19.91 2.92 -10.38
CA ALA A 386 21.17 2.18 -10.30
C ALA A 386 20.85 0.68 -10.31
N ARG A 387 21.41 -0.05 -11.27
CA ARG A 387 21.41 -1.51 -11.31
C ARG A 387 22.75 -2.00 -10.77
N VAL A 388 22.71 -2.69 -9.65
CA VAL A 388 23.89 -3.27 -9.00
C VAL A 388 23.92 -4.78 -9.25
N GLU A 389 25.07 -5.28 -9.69
CA GLU A 389 25.37 -6.70 -9.78
C GLU A 389 26.10 -7.14 -8.50
N PRO A 390 25.43 -7.86 -7.55
CA PRO A 390 25.98 -8.09 -6.22
C PRO A 390 27.25 -8.97 -6.20
N THR A 391 27.44 -9.80 -7.24
CA THR A 391 28.57 -10.73 -7.32
C THR A 391 29.86 -10.07 -7.80
N THR A 392 29.75 -9.10 -8.70
CA THR A 392 30.90 -8.40 -9.29
C THR A 392 31.10 -7.01 -8.70
N GLY A 393 30.09 -6.44 -8.07
CA GLY A 393 30.08 -5.06 -7.61
C GLY A 393 29.86 -4.03 -8.73
N ALA A 394 29.58 -4.46 -9.95
CA ALA A 394 29.34 -3.55 -11.07
C ALA A 394 28.05 -2.74 -10.85
N VAL A 395 28.08 -1.46 -11.21
CA VAL A 395 26.93 -0.54 -11.11
C VAL A 395 26.72 0.14 -12.45
N ASP A 396 25.51 -0.04 -13.01
CA ASP A 396 25.06 0.64 -14.22
C ASP A 396 23.95 1.63 -13.87
N LEU A 397 23.85 2.71 -14.66
CA LEU A 397 22.74 3.67 -14.59
C LEU A 397 21.74 3.41 -15.72
N LEU A 398 20.48 3.18 -15.35
CA LEU A 398 19.35 3.01 -16.26
C LEU A 398 18.55 4.30 -16.28
N ALA A 399 18.50 4.98 -17.45
CA ALA A 399 17.79 6.24 -17.60
C ALA A 399 16.27 6.02 -17.61
N LEU A 400 15.54 6.83 -16.86
CA LEU A 400 14.07 6.76 -16.75
C LEU A 400 13.33 7.70 -17.72
N GLY A 401 14.05 8.46 -18.52
CA GLY A 401 13.51 9.44 -19.46
C GLY A 401 13.37 10.84 -18.86
N PRO A 402 13.07 11.84 -19.71
CA PRO A 402 13.07 13.25 -19.33
C PRO A 402 11.89 13.63 -18.40
N ASP A 403 10.81 12.85 -18.41
CA ASP A 403 9.60 13.12 -17.65
C ASP A 403 9.62 12.49 -16.25
N CYS A 404 10.71 11.79 -15.86
CA CYS A 404 10.89 11.22 -14.54
C CYS A 404 11.99 11.97 -13.80
N LEU A 405 11.61 12.85 -12.89
CA LEU A 405 12.53 13.54 -11.99
C LEU A 405 12.38 13.00 -10.56
N ASN A 406 13.47 12.96 -9.81
CA ASN A 406 13.47 12.49 -8.44
C ASN A 406 12.77 11.11 -8.29
N PRO A 407 13.28 10.04 -8.91
CA PRO A 407 12.76 8.69 -8.69
C PRO A 407 12.80 8.35 -7.20
N PHE A 408 11.67 7.86 -6.69
CA PHE A 408 11.46 7.75 -5.26
C PHE A 408 11.30 6.31 -4.78
N TRP A 409 10.48 5.51 -5.48
CA TRP A 409 10.19 4.13 -5.09
C TRP A 409 10.27 3.20 -6.29
N VAL A 410 10.62 1.94 -6.08
CA VAL A 410 10.70 0.92 -7.13
C VAL A 410 10.25 -0.42 -6.59
N LEU A 411 9.37 -1.11 -7.33
CA LEU A 411 8.94 -2.49 -7.05
C LEU A 411 8.88 -3.31 -8.33
N PRO A 412 9.09 -4.64 -8.25
CA PRO A 412 8.88 -5.52 -9.38
C PRO A 412 7.39 -5.75 -9.63
N VAL A 413 6.99 -5.74 -10.89
CA VAL A 413 5.64 -6.05 -11.35
C VAL A 413 5.70 -6.87 -12.64
N GLN A 414 5.11 -8.06 -12.66
CA GLN A 414 5.06 -8.93 -13.85
C GLN A 414 6.43 -9.14 -14.53
N GLY A 415 7.50 -9.31 -13.73
CA GLY A 415 8.88 -9.49 -14.23
C GLY A 415 9.58 -8.22 -14.70
N ARG A 416 8.97 -7.05 -14.53
CA ARG A 416 9.47 -5.72 -14.86
C ARG A 416 9.65 -4.87 -13.61
N LEU A 417 10.09 -3.63 -13.78
CA LEU A 417 10.24 -2.65 -12.71
C LEU A 417 9.27 -1.50 -12.90
N LEU A 418 8.47 -1.21 -11.89
CA LEU A 418 7.65 0.00 -11.81
C LEU A 418 8.33 1.00 -10.87
N VAL A 419 8.50 2.23 -11.34
CA VAL A 419 9.19 3.30 -10.61
C VAL A 419 8.26 4.49 -10.43
N SER A 420 8.15 5.03 -9.23
CA SER A 420 7.50 6.32 -9.00
C SER A 420 8.51 7.45 -9.05
N CYS A 421 8.11 8.57 -9.65
CA CYS A 421 8.92 9.77 -9.82
C CYS A 421 8.26 10.92 -9.05
N GLY A 422 8.89 11.40 -7.97
CA GLY A 422 8.35 12.45 -7.11
C GLY A 422 8.27 13.82 -7.78
N GLY A 423 9.09 14.03 -8.81
CA GLY A 423 9.11 15.27 -9.58
C GLY A 423 9.97 16.37 -8.95
N ALA A 424 9.98 17.52 -9.62
CA ALA A 424 10.59 18.76 -9.19
C ALA A 424 9.52 19.76 -8.77
N ALA A 425 9.42 20.02 -7.48
CA ALA A 425 8.50 21.00 -6.90
C ALA A 425 9.03 22.42 -7.02
N THR A 426 8.16 23.39 -7.32
CA THR A 426 8.45 24.81 -7.31
C THR A 426 7.55 25.52 -6.30
N TYR A 427 8.10 26.42 -5.52
CA TYR A 427 7.40 27.15 -4.48
C TYR A 427 7.46 28.65 -4.74
N ASP A 428 6.42 29.38 -4.34
CA ASP A 428 6.44 30.84 -4.30
C ASP A 428 7.22 31.39 -3.07
N ARG A 429 7.22 32.72 -2.89
CA ARG A 429 7.93 33.38 -1.77
C ARG A 429 7.32 33.03 -0.40
N ASP A 430 6.06 32.62 -0.37
CA ASP A 430 5.32 32.27 0.85
C ASP A 430 5.32 30.74 1.10
N PHE A 431 6.19 30.01 0.40
CA PHE A 431 6.34 28.55 0.44
C PHE A 431 5.09 27.78 0.01
N ASN A 432 4.21 28.39 -0.79
CA ASN A 432 3.12 27.64 -1.41
C ASN A 432 3.63 26.89 -2.64
N LEU A 433 3.23 25.62 -2.79
CA LEU A 433 3.54 24.81 -3.95
C LEU A 433 2.83 25.37 -5.20
N THR A 434 3.58 25.76 -6.22
CA THR A 434 3.06 26.40 -7.45
C THR A 434 3.15 25.51 -8.68
N ASP A 435 4.10 24.57 -8.72
CA ASP A 435 4.28 23.64 -9.85
C ASP A 435 4.99 22.36 -9.40
N VAL A 436 4.70 21.24 -10.06
CA VAL A 436 5.45 19.97 -9.95
C VAL A 436 5.64 19.39 -11.35
N ARG A 437 6.89 19.25 -11.78
CA ARG A 437 7.26 18.72 -13.09
C ARG A 437 7.94 17.37 -12.95
N GLY A 438 7.80 16.50 -13.97
CA GLY A 438 8.46 15.20 -14.01
C GLY A 438 7.98 14.24 -12.93
N THR A 439 6.73 14.36 -12.48
CA THR A 439 6.09 13.43 -11.55
C THR A 439 5.25 12.41 -12.32
N GLY A 440 5.30 11.16 -11.90
CA GLY A 440 4.55 10.07 -12.53
C GLY A 440 5.11 8.69 -12.23
N LEU A 441 4.81 7.76 -13.11
CA LEU A 441 5.32 6.39 -13.05
C LEU A 441 6.02 6.01 -14.34
N VAL A 442 7.04 5.18 -14.23
CA VAL A 442 7.77 4.59 -15.36
C VAL A 442 7.82 3.08 -15.20
N LEU A 443 7.42 2.36 -16.25
CA LEU A 443 7.55 0.91 -16.36
C LEU A 443 8.73 0.59 -17.28
N LEU A 444 9.64 -0.25 -16.82
CA LEU A 444 10.83 -0.64 -17.58
C LEU A 444 11.15 -2.13 -17.43
N GLU A 445 11.77 -2.68 -18.46
CA GLU A 445 12.37 -4.01 -18.42
C GLU A 445 13.61 -4.03 -17.50
N ALA A 446 14.01 -5.20 -17.03
CA ALA A 446 15.19 -5.37 -16.18
C ALA A 446 16.51 -4.94 -16.86
N ASP A 447 16.56 -4.85 -18.18
CA ASP A 447 17.71 -4.36 -18.94
C ASP A 447 17.79 -2.81 -18.99
N GLY A 448 16.74 -2.12 -18.59
CA GLY A 448 16.63 -0.66 -18.54
C GLY A 448 15.83 -0.04 -19.70
N ARG A 449 15.29 -0.84 -20.60
CA ARG A 449 14.41 -0.33 -21.67
C ARG A 449 13.09 0.15 -21.07
N VAL A 450 12.82 1.44 -21.20
CA VAL A 450 11.52 2.03 -20.81
C VAL A 450 10.43 1.49 -21.71
N VAL A 451 9.38 0.92 -21.11
CA VAL A 451 8.22 0.35 -21.80
C VAL A 451 7.07 1.35 -21.85
N ALA A 452 6.80 2.00 -20.72
CA ALA A 452 5.76 3.01 -20.59
C ALA A 452 6.13 4.09 -19.60
N SER A 453 5.59 5.28 -19.77
CA SER A 453 5.59 6.35 -18.77
C SER A 453 4.19 6.95 -18.65
N LEU A 454 3.80 7.28 -17.44
CA LEU A 454 2.51 7.90 -17.13
C LEU A 454 2.76 9.13 -16.25
N PRO A 455 2.75 10.35 -16.81
CA PRO A 455 2.82 11.56 -16.00
C PRO A 455 1.53 11.73 -15.19
N LEU A 456 1.65 11.95 -13.89
CA LEU A 456 0.51 12.28 -13.04
C LEU A 456 0.20 13.78 -13.18
N ARG A 457 -1.06 14.09 -13.48
CA ARG A 457 -1.52 15.46 -13.65
C ARG A 457 -2.91 15.62 -13.03
N CYS A 458 -3.16 16.79 -12.47
CA CYS A 458 -4.52 17.18 -12.13
C CYS A 458 -5.30 17.51 -13.40
N ALA A 459 -6.60 17.18 -13.43
CA ALA A 459 -7.48 17.63 -14.49
C ALA A 459 -7.51 19.17 -14.51
N SER A 460 -7.45 19.77 -15.70
CA SER A 460 -7.50 21.22 -15.86
C SER A 460 -8.80 21.76 -15.28
N GLY A 461 -8.72 22.79 -14.43
CA GLY A 461 -9.87 23.39 -13.76
C GLY A 461 -10.32 22.71 -12.46
N SER A 462 -9.63 21.64 -12.02
CA SER A 462 -9.88 21.04 -10.70
C SER A 462 -9.10 21.78 -9.61
N SER A 463 -9.66 21.85 -8.39
CA SER A 463 -8.97 22.33 -7.18
C SER A 463 -7.97 21.30 -6.62
N CYS A 464 -7.51 20.40 -7.46
CA CYS A 464 -6.58 19.33 -7.12
C CYS A 464 -5.22 19.92 -6.72
N ALA A 465 -4.64 19.46 -5.62
CA ALA A 465 -3.26 19.75 -5.29
C ALA A 465 -2.32 19.13 -6.33
N LEU A 466 -1.21 19.80 -6.64
CA LEU A 466 -0.21 19.32 -7.60
C LEU A 466 0.37 17.97 -7.12
N PRO A 467 0.34 16.91 -7.95
CA PRO A 467 0.72 15.57 -7.52
C PRO A 467 2.24 15.41 -7.35
N SER A 468 2.63 14.51 -6.45
CA SER A 468 4.01 14.03 -6.32
C SER A 468 3.97 12.54 -5.98
N ALA A 469 4.37 11.69 -6.92
CA ALA A 469 4.31 10.24 -6.72
C ALA A 469 5.32 9.77 -5.68
N GLY A 470 4.83 9.15 -4.62
CA GLY A 470 5.59 8.63 -3.49
C GLY A 470 5.75 7.12 -3.49
N ARG A 471 5.70 6.52 -2.29
CA ARG A 471 5.68 5.07 -2.10
C ARG A 471 4.42 4.47 -2.70
N PHE A 472 4.49 3.22 -3.09
CA PHE A 472 3.33 2.50 -3.59
C PHE A 472 3.36 1.02 -3.20
N ALA A 473 2.18 0.41 -3.19
CA ALA A 473 1.98 -1.02 -3.02
C ALA A 473 1.36 -1.61 -4.28
N LEU A 474 1.54 -2.91 -4.48
CA LEU A 474 1.00 -3.66 -5.62
C LEU A 474 0.00 -4.71 -5.15
N VAL A 475 -1.19 -4.72 -5.75
CA VAL A 475 -2.17 -5.82 -5.64
C VAL A 475 -2.41 -6.36 -7.05
N GLY A 476 -1.81 -7.50 -7.36
CA GLY A 476 -1.78 -8.00 -8.73
C GLY A 476 -1.14 -6.97 -9.69
N PRO A 477 -1.84 -6.57 -10.77
CA PRO A 477 -1.33 -5.58 -11.73
C PRO A 477 -1.55 -4.12 -11.29
N ARG A 478 -2.21 -3.87 -10.15
CA ARG A 478 -2.57 -2.53 -9.68
C ARG A 478 -1.55 -1.97 -8.70
N ALA A 479 -1.11 -0.74 -8.94
CA ALA A 479 -0.28 0.05 -8.04
C ALA A 479 -1.15 1.11 -7.34
N TYR A 480 -1.12 1.12 -6.01
CA TYR A 480 -1.71 2.14 -5.15
C TYR A 480 -0.60 3.11 -4.75
N VAL A 481 -0.56 4.27 -5.39
CA VAL A 481 0.56 5.21 -5.34
C VAL A 481 0.23 6.39 -4.43
N ALA A 482 0.99 6.55 -3.36
CA ALA A 482 0.86 7.67 -2.44
C ALA A 482 1.19 8.99 -3.13
N ASP A 483 0.40 10.03 -2.86
CA ASP A 483 0.73 11.40 -3.20
C ASP A 483 1.45 12.07 -2.02
N ASN A 484 2.70 12.44 -2.23
CA ASN A 484 3.52 13.12 -1.21
C ASN A 484 3.02 14.54 -0.89
N ASN A 485 2.17 15.14 -1.72
CA ASN A 485 1.65 16.50 -1.54
C ASN A 485 0.22 16.54 -1.00
N ALA A 486 -0.47 15.39 -0.99
CA ALA A 486 -1.86 15.32 -0.52
C ALA A 486 -2.18 13.96 0.10
N GLY A 487 -3.21 13.91 0.91
CA GLY A 487 -3.68 12.69 1.59
C GLY A 487 -4.47 11.75 0.68
N ARG A 488 -3.97 11.45 -0.51
CA ARG A 488 -4.68 10.66 -1.53
C ARG A 488 -3.79 9.59 -2.16
N LEU A 489 -4.42 8.63 -2.82
CA LEU A 489 -3.77 7.60 -3.62
C LEU A 489 -4.20 7.70 -5.08
N PHE A 490 -3.27 7.51 -5.99
CA PHE A 490 -3.56 7.18 -7.38
C PHE A 490 -3.63 5.67 -7.54
N VAL A 491 -4.56 5.18 -8.36
CA VAL A 491 -4.65 3.76 -8.70
C VAL A 491 -4.24 3.60 -10.16
N ILE A 492 -3.12 2.92 -10.38
CA ILE A 492 -2.53 2.73 -11.72
C ILE A 492 -2.53 1.25 -12.04
N GLU A 493 -3.08 0.86 -13.16
CA GLU A 493 -3.09 -0.53 -13.63
C GLU A 493 -2.02 -0.75 -14.71
N VAL A 494 -1.24 -1.80 -14.55
CA VAL A 494 -0.26 -2.25 -15.54
C VAL A 494 -0.96 -3.23 -16.48
N VAL A 495 -1.25 -2.79 -17.70
CA VAL A 495 -1.96 -3.57 -18.72
C VAL A 495 -1.04 -3.81 -19.91
N GLY A 496 -0.44 -5.00 -19.97
CA GLY A 496 0.60 -5.30 -20.97
C GLY A 496 1.73 -4.26 -20.89
N ASP A 497 1.98 -3.56 -21.98
CA ASP A 497 3.02 -2.54 -22.12
C ASP A 497 2.52 -1.12 -21.82
N THR A 498 1.41 -0.97 -21.10
CA THR A 498 0.81 0.34 -20.80
C THR A 498 0.56 0.54 -19.31
N LEU A 499 0.57 1.80 -18.90
CA LEU A 499 0.13 2.25 -17.57
C LEU A 499 -1.17 3.02 -17.74
N VAL A 500 -2.21 2.60 -17.02
CA VAL A 500 -3.55 3.19 -17.09
C VAL A 500 -3.95 3.71 -15.72
N GLU A 501 -4.17 5.02 -15.60
CA GLU A 501 -4.77 5.56 -14.38
C GLU A 501 -6.25 5.17 -14.33
N ARG A 502 -6.63 4.44 -13.29
CA ARG A 502 -8.03 4.14 -13.01
C ARG A 502 -8.69 5.37 -12.41
N LYS A 503 -9.72 5.83 -13.08
CA LYS A 503 -10.63 6.83 -12.52
C LYS A 503 -11.71 6.08 -11.74
N GLY A 504 -12.08 6.58 -10.57
CA GLY A 504 -13.12 5.96 -9.76
C GLY A 504 -14.43 5.73 -10.53
N PRO A 505 -15.33 4.89 -10.02
CA PRO A 505 -16.58 4.54 -10.70
C PRO A 505 -17.44 5.78 -10.90
N GLY A 506 -17.79 6.11 -12.17
CA GLY A 506 -18.72 7.16 -12.51
C GLY A 506 -18.39 7.92 -13.81
N PRO A 507 -19.41 8.52 -14.49
CA PRO A 507 -19.22 9.30 -15.71
C PRO A 507 -18.69 10.71 -15.40
N GLY A 508 -17.46 10.78 -15.05
CA GLY A 508 -16.72 12.00 -14.74
C GLY A 508 -15.37 11.60 -14.17
N ALA A 509 -14.30 12.32 -14.51
CA ALA A 509 -12.99 12.05 -13.95
C ALA A 509 -13.07 12.12 -12.42
N ALA A 510 -13.26 11.00 -11.75
CA ALA A 510 -13.17 10.96 -10.30
C ALA A 510 -11.75 11.36 -9.88
N PRO A 511 -11.60 12.23 -8.87
CA PRO A 511 -10.30 12.56 -8.32
C PRO A 511 -9.63 11.30 -7.73
N PRO A 512 -8.30 11.31 -7.57
CA PRO A 512 -7.59 10.27 -6.83
C PRO A 512 -8.24 9.99 -5.47
N LEU A 513 -8.16 8.75 -4.97
CA LEU A 513 -8.79 8.32 -3.73
C LEU A 513 -8.29 9.14 -2.53
N LEU A 514 -9.15 9.93 -1.91
CA LEU A 514 -8.83 10.65 -0.68
C LEU A 514 -8.86 9.68 0.50
N VAL A 515 -7.69 9.31 1.01
CA VAL A 515 -7.55 8.34 2.11
C VAL A 515 -7.26 9.01 3.45
N CYS A 516 -6.45 10.06 3.46
CA CYS A 516 -6.10 10.79 4.66
C CYS A 516 -6.88 12.11 4.73
N PRO A 517 -7.91 12.24 5.56
CA PRO A 517 -8.71 13.46 5.65
C PRO A 517 -7.87 14.61 6.22
N ARG A 518 -8.10 15.82 5.71
CA ARG A 518 -7.53 17.04 6.26
C ARG A 518 -8.25 17.40 7.56
N ALA A 519 -7.55 17.40 8.69
CA ALA A 519 -8.07 18.03 9.89
C ALA A 519 -7.66 19.52 9.95
N GLN A 520 -6.39 19.83 9.78
CA GLN A 520 -5.82 21.18 9.59
C GLN A 520 -4.45 21.01 8.91
N GLY A 521 -4.26 21.57 7.71
CA GLY A 521 -3.01 21.47 6.94
C GLY A 521 -2.92 20.27 5.98
N PRO A 522 -1.78 20.10 5.28
CA PRO A 522 -1.60 19.00 4.33
C PRO A 522 -1.57 17.67 5.09
N SER A 523 -2.45 16.76 4.73
CA SER A 523 -2.40 15.36 5.19
C SER A 523 -1.57 14.58 4.17
N LEU A 524 -0.57 13.83 4.65
CA LEU A 524 0.35 13.07 3.81
C LEU A 524 0.14 11.58 4.00
N VAL A 525 0.20 10.84 2.91
CA VAL A 525 0.32 9.37 2.96
C VAL A 525 1.80 9.04 3.07
N SER A 526 2.23 8.55 4.22
CA SER A 526 3.65 8.23 4.48
C SER A 526 4.05 6.86 3.95
N ASP A 527 3.13 5.92 3.94
CA ASP A 527 3.36 4.56 3.43
C ASP A 527 2.07 3.92 2.94
N VAL A 528 2.22 2.97 2.04
CA VAL A 528 1.15 2.11 1.51
C VAL A 528 1.67 0.70 1.43
N VAL A 529 0.93 -0.26 1.96
CA VAL A 529 1.26 -1.68 1.88
C VAL A 529 0.07 -2.48 1.36
N ALA A 530 0.36 -3.51 0.58
CA ALA A 530 -0.60 -4.55 0.27
C ALA A 530 -0.56 -5.63 1.36
N LEU A 531 -1.71 -6.15 1.73
CA LEU A 531 -1.79 -7.33 2.58
C LEU A 531 -1.57 -8.59 1.73
N PRO A 532 -0.86 -9.60 2.24
CA PRO A 532 -0.49 -10.81 1.51
C PRO A 532 -1.67 -11.73 1.20
#